data_b6a71a7217e8c52a2fd6477c0a3b7575
#
_entry.id   b6a71a7217e8c52a2fd6477c0a3b7575
#
_cell.length_a   1.000
_cell.length_b   1.000
_cell.length_c   1.000
_cell.angle_alpha   90.00
_cell.angle_beta   90.00
_cell.angle_gamma   90.00
#
_symmetry.space_group_name_H-M   'P 1'
#
loop_
_entity.id
_entity.type
_entity.pdbx_description
1 polymer ?
#
loop_
_entity_poly.entity_id
_entity_poly.type
_entity_poly.pdbx_seq_one_letter_code
_entity_poly.pdbx_strand_id
1 'polypeptide(L)'
;MLQQSMELIVPSLETLPQFVDALKRGWSPDNIRLEEAAREFLGMIAKDAAAFIARCTDREAKGGDVTLPDGSTVPRLPGFVRWMWDGEFCGQIGFRWQPGTEALPKHCLGHIGYAVVPWKRGNGYATKALGLMLAEARQEGLRWVELTTDPDNVASQKVITGNGGVFIERFFAEAAYGADRPELRWRISLTGPGPESQGRETGSM
;
A
#
# COMPACT_ATOMS: atom_id res chain seq x y z
N MET A 1 -16.94 1.68 25.14
CA MET A 1 -16.97 2.27 23.80
C MET A 1 -16.77 1.13 22.81
N LEU A 2 -17.65 0.96 21.83
CA LEU A 2 -17.45 -0.03 20.77
C LEU A 2 -16.24 0.41 19.95
N GLN A 3 -15.19 -0.39 19.92
CA GLN A 3 -14.01 -0.13 19.10
C GLN A 3 -14.48 -0.16 17.63
N GLN A 4 -14.37 0.98 16.96
CA GLN A 4 -14.81 1.10 15.57
C GLN A 4 -13.92 0.18 14.72
N SER A 5 -14.54 -0.65 13.89
CA SER A 5 -13.79 -1.57 13.01
C SER A 5 -13.03 -0.75 11.98
N MET A 6 -11.71 -0.98 11.83
CA MET A 6 -10.90 -0.31 10.82
C MET A 6 -11.50 -0.49 9.42
N GLU A 7 -11.56 0.58 8.66
CA GLU A 7 -11.99 0.66 7.27
C GLU A 7 -10.94 1.35 6.39
N LEU A 8 -11.09 1.27 5.09
CA LEU A 8 -10.31 2.06 4.13
C LEU A 8 -11.14 3.26 3.69
N ILE A 9 -10.62 4.45 3.92
CA ILE A 9 -11.24 5.69 3.47
C ILE A 9 -10.44 6.31 2.32
N VAL A 10 -11.14 7.06 1.47
CA VAL A 10 -10.48 7.93 0.49
C VAL A 10 -9.90 9.13 1.24
N PRO A 11 -8.60 9.46 1.04
CA PRO A 11 -8.02 10.66 1.61
C PRO A 11 -8.83 11.92 1.28
N SER A 12 -9.03 12.78 2.29
CA SER A 12 -9.78 14.03 2.15
C SER A 12 -9.12 15.17 2.94
N LEU A 13 -9.50 16.41 2.65
CA LEU A 13 -9.03 17.57 3.42
C LEU A 13 -9.48 17.50 4.88
N GLU A 14 -10.64 16.90 5.18
CA GLU A 14 -11.15 16.72 6.52
C GLU A 14 -10.26 15.79 7.35
N THR A 15 -9.79 14.70 6.77
CA THR A 15 -8.96 13.69 7.44
C THR A 15 -7.47 13.98 7.37
N LEU A 16 -7.03 14.92 6.50
CA LEU A 16 -5.63 15.30 6.29
C LEU A 16 -4.88 15.74 7.57
N PRO A 17 -5.48 16.47 8.53
CA PRO A 17 -4.78 16.87 9.74
C PRO A 17 -4.16 15.70 10.53
N GLN A 18 -4.82 14.55 10.57
CA GLN A 18 -4.31 13.38 11.30
C GLN A 18 -3.15 12.68 10.54
N PHE A 19 -3.18 12.68 9.21
CA PHE A 19 -2.04 12.25 8.40
C PHE A 19 -0.82 13.16 8.64
N VAL A 20 -1.02 14.47 8.65
CA VAL A 20 0.02 15.46 8.97
C VAL A 20 0.59 15.24 10.37
N ASP A 21 -0.26 14.97 11.36
CA ASP A 21 0.19 14.65 12.72
C ASP A 21 1.07 13.40 12.74
N ALA A 22 0.67 12.35 12.03
CA ALA A 22 1.47 11.13 11.92
C ALA A 22 2.86 11.38 11.31
N LEU A 23 2.95 12.20 10.24
CA LEU A 23 4.24 12.59 9.65
C LEU A 23 5.10 13.36 10.65
N LYS A 24 4.53 14.33 11.38
CA LYS A 24 5.22 15.13 12.40
C LYS A 24 5.71 14.29 13.58
N ARG A 25 5.03 13.18 13.88
CA ARG A 25 5.44 12.21 14.90
C ARG A 25 6.50 11.21 14.42
N GLY A 26 7.08 11.43 13.23
CA GLY A 26 8.17 10.63 12.68
C GLY A 26 7.72 9.36 11.93
N TRP A 27 6.42 9.20 11.66
CA TRP A 27 5.98 8.15 10.75
C TRP A 27 6.13 8.60 9.28
N SER A 28 6.40 7.64 8.41
CA SER A 28 6.42 7.83 6.96
C SER A 28 5.70 6.69 6.26
N PRO A 29 4.96 6.96 5.18
CA PRO A 29 4.43 5.90 4.31
C PRO A 29 5.51 5.25 3.42
N ASP A 30 6.67 5.89 3.28
CA ASP A 30 7.83 5.37 2.57
C ASP A 30 8.76 4.68 3.58
N ASN A 31 8.92 3.36 3.43
CA ASN A 31 9.71 2.54 4.34
C ASN A 31 11.22 2.60 4.04
N ILE A 32 11.63 3.29 2.97
CA ILE A 32 13.02 3.40 2.53
C ILE A 32 13.57 4.79 2.83
N ARG A 33 12.92 5.83 2.31
CA ARG A 33 13.36 7.23 2.48
C ARG A 33 12.88 7.89 3.79
N LEU A 34 12.04 7.19 4.54
CA LEU A 34 11.61 7.55 5.90
C LEU A 34 11.35 9.06 6.09
N GLU A 35 12.21 9.72 6.86
CA GLU A 35 12.08 11.15 7.21
C GLU A 35 12.15 12.10 6.00
N GLU A 36 12.93 11.75 4.98
CA GLU A 36 13.03 12.55 3.75
C GLU A 36 11.67 12.59 3.04
N ALA A 37 11.05 11.44 2.83
CA ALA A 37 9.72 11.35 2.24
C ALA A 37 8.67 12.06 3.11
N ALA A 38 8.74 11.95 4.44
CA ALA A 38 7.84 12.67 5.33
C ALA A 38 7.96 14.18 5.16
N ARG A 39 9.19 14.71 5.05
CA ARG A 39 9.43 16.15 4.79
C ARG A 39 8.90 16.59 3.43
N GLU A 40 9.09 15.78 2.39
CA GLU A 40 8.52 16.05 1.06
C GLU A 40 6.99 16.15 1.12
N PHE A 41 6.32 15.19 1.76
CA PHE A 41 4.86 15.21 1.91
C PHE A 41 4.39 16.45 2.68
N LEU A 42 5.04 16.80 3.77
CA LEU A 42 4.73 18.03 4.53
C LEU A 42 4.91 19.28 3.68
N GLY A 43 5.97 19.33 2.86
CA GLY A 43 6.20 20.43 1.92
C GLY A 43 5.13 20.54 0.83
N MET A 44 4.72 19.40 0.25
CA MET A 44 3.63 19.36 -0.75
C MET A 44 2.31 19.83 -0.14
N ILE A 45 1.98 19.36 1.06
CA ILE A 45 0.74 19.71 1.77
C ILE A 45 0.73 21.20 2.11
N ALA A 46 1.84 21.73 2.60
CA ALA A 46 1.97 23.16 2.92
C ALA A 46 1.83 24.05 1.69
N LYS A 47 2.28 23.58 0.53
CA LYS A 47 2.18 24.31 -0.74
C LYS A 47 0.75 24.28 -1.29
N ASP A 48 0.11 23.11 -1.34
CA ASP A 48 -1.24 22.92 -1.85
C ASP A 48 -1.83 21.61 -1.33
N ALA A 49 -2.59 21.70 -0.26
CA ALA A 49 -3.23 20.54 0.37
C ALA A 49 -4.28 19.87 -0.54
N ALA A 50 -4.99 20.64 -1.36
CA ALA A 50 -6.00 20.11 -2.27
C ALA A 50 -5.33 19.32 -3.41
N ALA A 51 -4.25 19.83 -3.98
CA ALA A 51 -3.46 19.12 -4.97
C ALA A 51 -2.83 17.85 -4.39
N PHE A 52 -2.36 17.89 -3.14
CA PHE A 52 -1.87 16.68 -2.46
C PHE A 52 -2.95 15.61 -2.35
N ILE A 53 -4.14 15.97 -1.90
CA ILE A 53 -5.27 15.02 -1.79
C ILE A 53 -5.67 14.48 -3.18
N ALA A 54 -5.72 15.33 -4.19
CA ALA A 54 -6.02 14.89 -5.56
C ALA A 54 -5.03 13.84 -6.09
N ARG A 55 -3.74 13.96 -5.73
CA ARG A 55 -2.71 12.97 -6.09
C ARG A 55 -2.88 11.61 -5.41
N CYS A 56 -3.64 11.53 -4.32
CA CYS A 56 -3.93 10.25 -3.66
C CYS A 56 -4.83 9.33 -4.51
N THR A 57 -5.46 9.85 -5.57
CA THR A 57 -6.22 9.05 -6.54
C THR A 57 -5.86 9.54 -7.95
N ASP A 58 -4.86 8.90 -8.53
CA ASP A 58 -4.29 9.27 -9.83
C ASP A 58 -4.33 8.07 -10.80
N ARG A 59 -5.53 7.75 -11.26
CA ARG A 59 -5.78 6.60 -12.15
C ARG A 59 -5.28 6.81 -13.58
N GLU A 60 -4.84 8.03 -13.91
CA GLU A 60 -4.36 8.41 -15.25
C GLU A 60 -2.85 8.75 -15.25
N ALA A 61 -2.17 8.60 -14.09
CA ALA A 61 -0.75 8.90 -13.93
C ALA A 61 -0.37 10.35 -14.28
N LYS A 62 -1.23 11.32 -13.96
CA LYS A 62 -1.04 12.75 -14.25
C LYS A 62 -0.24 13.51 -13.19
N GLY A 63 0.03 12.88 -12.04
CA GLY A 63 0.65 13.51 -10.87
C GLY A 63 2.15 13.79 -10.99
N GLY A 64 2.73 13.67 -12.18
CA GLY A 64 4.17 13.86 -12.42
C GLY A 64 5.01 12.65 -11.98
N ASP A 65 6.31 12.71 -12.25
CA ASP A 65 7.24 11.62 -11.98
C ASP A 65 7.35 11.25 -10.50
N VAL A 66 7.85 10.07 -10.25
CA VAL A 66 8.15 9.53 -8.92
C VAL A 66 9.65 9.55 -8.69
N THR A 67 10.09 10.07 -7.54
CA THR A 67 11.50 10.03 -7.15
C THR A 67 11.83 8.69 -6.51
N LEU A 68 12.86 8.03 -7.01
CA LEU A 68 13.40 6.78 -6.46
C LEU A 68 14.37 7.08 -5.29
N PRO A 69 14.75 6.06 -4.50
CA PRO A 69 15.64 6.25 -3.35
C PRO A 69 17.02 6.82 -3.71
N ASP A 70 17.53 6.60 -4.92
CA ASP A 70 18.79 7.17 -5.41
C ASP A 70 18.66 8.62 -5.93
N GLY A 71 17.46 9.21 -5.86
CA GLY A 71 17.16 10.54 -6.35
C GLY A 71 16.82 10.62 -7.84
N SER A 72 16.92 9.54 -8.60
CA SER A 72 16.45 9.49 -9.98
C SER A 72 14.92 9.55 -10.05
N THR A 73 14.38 9.96 -11.21
CA THR A 73 12.94 10.03 -11.41
C THR A 73 12.49 9.06 -12.50
N VAL A 74 11.29 8.53 -12.32
CA VAL A 74 10.66 7.59 -13.25
C VAL A 74 9.20 7.99 -13.50
N PRO A 75 8.63 7.64 -14.65
CA PRO A 75 7.22 7.87 -14.92
C PRO A 75 6.33 7.24 -13.85
N ARG A 76 5.33 7.99 -13.40
CA ARG A 76 4.31 7.51 -12.49
C ARG A 76 3.45 6.43 -13.16
N LEU A 77 3.07 5.44 -12.39
CA LEU A 77 2.02 4.49 -12.78
C LEU A 77 0.65 5.00 -12.31
N PRO A 78 -0.42 4.65 -13.02
CA PRO A 78 -1.77 4.73 -12.47
C PRO A 78 -1.84 4.11 -11.08
N GLY A 79 -2.54 4.78 -10.17
CA GLY A 79 -2.63 4.27 -8.80
C GLY A 79 -3.54 5.08 -7.91
N PHE A 80 -3.78 4.58 -6.74
CA PHE A 80 -4.47 5.29 -5.68
C PHE A 80 -4.02 4.84 -4.29
N VAL A 81 -4.28 5.69 -3.32
CA VAL A 81 -4.01 5.47 -1.90
C VAL A 81 -5.34 5.43 -1.15
N ARG A 82 -5.41 4.61 -0.12
CA ARG A 82 -6.46 4.62 0.90
C ARG A 82 -5.82 4.81 2.26
N TRP A 83 -6.50 5.49 3.15
CA TRP A 83 -6.10 5.58 4.55
C TRP A 83 -6.84 4.55 5.37
N MET A 84 -6.11 3.88 6.26
CA MET A 84 -6.65 2.98 7.27
C MET A 84 -7.22 3.85 8.41
N TRP A 85 -8.48 3.60 8.79
CA TRP A 85 -9.22 4.46 9.69
C TRP A 85 -10.05 3.64 10.70
N ASP A 86 -9.91 3.94 11.99
CA ASP A 86 -10.71 3.34 13.08
C ASP A 86 -11.38 4.38 13.97
N GLY A 87 -11.68 5.57 13.40
CA GLY A 87 -12.00 6.80 14.08
C GLY A 87 -10.82 7.77 14.11
N GLU A 88 -9.62 7.25 13.87
CA GLU A 88 -8.37 7.99 13.74
C GLU A 88 -7.53 7.43 12.61
N PHE A 89 -6.49 8.18 12.18
CA PHE A 89 -5.54 7.72 11.16
C PHE A 89 -4.68 6.56 11.70
N CYS A 90 -4.73 5.41 11.02
CA CYS A 90 -4.00 4.20 11.40
C CYS A 90 -2.84 3.86 10.47
N GLY A 91 -2.78 4.48 9.30
CA GLY A 91 -1.79 4.21 8.28
C GLY A 91 -2.36 4.35 6.88
N GLN A 92 -1.56 3.94 5.89
CA GLN A 92 -2.03 3.94 4.51
C GLN A 92 -1.70 2.64 3.78
N ILE A 93 -2.44 2.41 2.69
CA ILE A 93 -2.19 1.38 1.71
C ILE A 93 -2.34 2.00 0.32
N GLY A 94 -1.39 1.73 -0.58
CA GLY A 94 -1.41 2.19 -1.96
C GLY A 94 -1.45 1.03 -2.93
N PHE A 95 -2.13 1.23 -4.04
CA PHE A 95 -2.18 0.31 -5.16
C PHE A 95 -1.79 1.04 -6.44
N ARG A 96 -1.01 0.37 -7.28
CA ARG A 96 -0.56 0.86 -8.58
C ARG A 96 -0.52 -0.30 -9.57
N TRP A 97 -0.70 -0.01 -10.85
CA TRP A 97 -0.68 -1.01 -11.92
C TRP A 97 -0.17 -0.44 -13.24
N GLN A 98 0.18 -1.31 -14.17
CA GLN A 98 0.44 -0.96 -15.55
C GLN A 98 -0.76 -1.38 -16.40
N PRO A 99 -1.40 -0.47 -17.17
CA PRO A 99 -2.57 -0.82 -17.97
C PRO A 99 -2.29 -1.96 -18.97
N GLY A 100 -3.20 -2.92 -19.04
CA GLY A 100 -3.15 -4.02 -20.01
C GLY A 100 -2.19 -5.16 -19.67
N THR A 101 -1.54 -5.14 -18.50
CA THR A 101 -0.63 -6.22 -18.09
C THR A 101 -0.54 -6.32 -16.56
N GLU A 102 -0.25 -7.50 -16.05
CA GLU A 102 0.14 -7.69 -14.66
C GLU A 102 1.64 -7.45 -14.40
N ALA A 103 2.44 -7.23 -15.44
CA ALA A 103 3.84 -6.90 -15.25
C ALA A 103 3.99 -5.46 -14.75
N LEU A 104 4.96 -5.23 -13.89
CA LEU A 104 5.38 -3.89 -13.46
C LEU A 104 6.73 -3.54 -14.09
N PRO A 105 7.01 -2.26 -14.33
CA PRO A 105 8.36 -1.83 -14.70
C PRO A 105 9.36 -2.24 -13.61
N LYS A 106 10.60 -2.48 -13.98
CA LYS A 106 11.66 -2.93 -13.06
C LYS A 106 11.83 -2.04 -11.83
N HIS A 107 11.64 -0.73 -12.00
CA HIS A 107 11.70 0.25 -10.92
C HIS A 107 10.46 0.24 -10.00
N CYS A 108 9.52 -0.66 -10.18
CA CYS A 108 8.34 -0.80 -9.32
C CYS A 108 8.33 -2.20 -8.69
N LEU A 109 8.69 -2.29 -7.42
CA LEU A 109 8.89 -3.57 -6.75
C LEU A 109 7.60 -4.37 -6.53
N GLY A 110 6.44 -3.71 -6.47
CA GLY A 110 5.16 -4.39 -6.24
C GLY A 110 3.95 -3.50 -6.50
N HIS A 111 2.79 -4.13 -6.69
CA HIS A 111 1.51 -3.44 -6.93
C HIS A 111 0.97 -2.76 -5.69
N ILE A 112 1.17 -3.34 -4.52
CA ILE A 112 0.60 -2.87 -3.25
C ILE A 112 1.73 -2.64 -2.25
N GLY A 113 1.69 -1.48 -1.59
CA GLY A 113 2.52 -1.15 -0.45
C GLY A 113 1.67 -0.57 0.68
N TYR A 114 2.01 -0.87 1.93
CA TYR A 114 1.28 -0.38 3.10
C TYR A 114 2.22 -0.06 4.25
N ALA A 115 1.78 0.88 5.09
CA ALA A 115 2.47 1.24 6.32
C ALA A 115 1.45 1.60 7.40
N VAL A 116 1.54 0.95 8.56
CA VAL A 116 0.73 1.22 9.76
C VAL A 116 1.54 2.11 10.70
N VAL A 117 0.91 3.12 11.29
CA VAL A 117 1.57 3.97 12.30
C VAL A 117 1.99 3.13 13.51
N PRO A 118 3.15 3.40 14.14
CA PRO A 118 3.71 2.56 15.20
C PRO A 118 2.74 2.28 16.35
N TRP A 119 1.97 3.29 16.78
CA TRP A 119 1.03 3.20 17.89
C TRP A 119 -0.29 2.49 17.58
N LYS A 120 -0.49 2.04 16.34
CA LYS A 120 -1.65 1.24 15.92
C LYS A 120 -1.24 -0.15 15.39
N ARG A 121 0.05 -0.52 15.47
CA ARG A 121 0.53 -1.86 15.08
C ARG A 121 0.00 -2.94 16.03
N GLY A 122 0.02 -4.18 15.58
CA GLY A 122 -0.45 -5.32 16.37
C GLY A 122 -1.98 -5.54 16.38
N ASN A 123 -2.78 -4.66 15.75
CA ASN A 123 -4.24 -4.74 15.71
C ASN A 123 -4.80 -5.43 14.44
N GLY A 124 -3.97 -6.08 13.64
CA GLY A 124 -4.41 -6.74 12.40
C GLY A 124 -4.77 -5.80 11.25
N TYR A 125 -4.54 -4.49 11.39
CA TYR A 125 -4.97 -3.48 10.42
C TYR A 125 -4.35 -3.68 9.03
N ALA A 126 -3.06 -4.00 8.94
CA ALA A 126 -2.42 -4.27 7.65
C ALA A 126 -3.05 -5.48 6.94
N THR A 127 -3.37 -6.56 7.69
CA THR A 127 -4.02 -7.76 7.13
C THR A 127 -5.41 -7.44 6.57
N LYS A 128 -6.21 -6.71 7.36
CA LYS A 128 -7.54 -6.29 6.92
C LYS A 128 -7.48 -5.31 5.76
N ALA A 129 -6.58 -4.32 5.81
CA ALA A 129 -6.40 -3.35 4.75
C ALA A 129 -5.99 -4.00 3.43
N LEU A 130 -5.08 -4.99 3.48
CA LEU A 130 -4.69 -5.72 2.28
C LEU A 130 -5.89 -6.47 1.69
N GLY A 131 -6.69 -7.19 2.49
CA GLY A 131 -7.90 -7.87 2.03
C GLY A 131 -8.89 -6.92 1.35
N LEU A 132 -9.14 -5.75 1.93
CA LEU A 132 -10.00 -4.72 1.34
C LEU A 132 -9.40 -4.15 0.03
N MET A 133 -8.09 -3.88 0.00
CA MET A 133 -7.42 -3.38 -1.21
C MET A 133 -7.45 -4.40 -2.36
N LEU A 134 -7.35 -5.71 -2.07
CA LEU A 134 -7.48 -6.75 -3.09
C LEU A 134 -8.85 -6.74 -3.77
N ALA A 135 -9.92 -6.40 -3.04
CA ALA A 135 -11.25 -6.24 -3.62
C ALA A 135 -11.32 -5.05 -4.60
N GLU A 136 -10.66 -3.93 -4.27
CA GLU A 136 -10.55 -2.79 -5.20
C GLU A 136 -9.65 -3.13 -6.40
N ALA A 137 -8.51 -3.81 -6.18
CA ALA A 137 -7.58 -4.21 -7.24
C ALA A 137 -8.22 -5.14 -8.29
N ARG A 138 -9.16 -6.02 -7.89
CA ARG A 138 -9.91 -6.86 -8.83
C ARG A 138 -10.68 -6.04 -9.87
N GLN A 139 -11.14 -4.85 -9.53
CA GLN A 139 -11.91 -3.98 -10.42
C GLN A 139 -11.05 -3.40 -11.56
N GLU A 140 -9.72 -3.40 -11.41
CA GLU A 140 -8.78 -2.98 -12.45
C GLU A 140 -8.49 -4.07 -13.50
N GLY A 141 -9.12 -5.24 -13.38
CA GLY A 141 -9.05 -6.33 -14.36
C GLY A 141 -7.77 -7.17 -14.27
N LEU A 142 -6.96 -7.01 -13.24
CA LEU A 142 -5.76 -7.82 -13.02
C LEU A 142 -6.14 -9.23 -12.54
N ARG A 143 -5.40 -10.23 -12.99
CA ARG A 143 -5.56 -11.63 -12.54
C ARG A 143 -4.82 -11.92 -11.24
N TRP A 144 -3.77 -11.15 -10.96
CA TRP A 144 -2.96 -11.25 -9.74
C TRP A 144 -2.24 -9.94 -9.46
N VAL A 145 -1.80 -9.79 -8.22
CA VAL A 145 -0.93 -8.70 -7.79
C VAL A 145 0.33 -9.26 -7.15
N GLU A 146 1.42 -8.49 -7.20
CA GLU A 146 2.67 -8.78 -6.50
C GLU A 146 2.94 -7.78 -5.41
N LEU A 147 3.53 -8.27 -4.32
CA LEU A 147 4.06 -7.50 -3.21
C LEU A 147 5.50 -7.95 -2.94
N THR A 148 6.32 -7.05 -2.42
CA THR A 148 7.67 -7.39 -1.97
C THR A 148 7.88 -7.08 -0.50
N THR A 149 8.78 -7.82 0.12
CA THR A 149 9.16 -7.62 1.51
C THR A 149 10.64 -7.88 1.71
N ASP A 150 11.27 -7.17 2.63
CA ASP A 150 12.56 -7.58 3.18
C ASP A 150 12.46 -9.01 3.75
N PRO A 151 13.51 -9.83 3.62
CA PRO A 151 13.55 -11.17 4.22
C PRO A 151 13.30 -11.17 5.74
N ASP A 152 13.71 -10.13 6.44
CA ASP A 152 13.57 -9.99 7.90
C ASP A 152 12.22 -9.40 8.32
N ASN A 153 11.40 -8.91 7.38
CA ASN A 153 10.09 -8.35 7.67
C ASN A 153 9.01 -9.45 7.81
N VAL A 154 9.17 -10.29 8.84
CA VAL A 154 8.24 -11.40 9.14
C VAL A 154 6.80 -10.92 9.33
N ALA A 155 6.61 -9.70 9.84
CA ALA A 155 5.28 -9.14 10.04
C ALA A 155 4.55 -8.95 8.70
N SER A 156 5.22 -8.37 7.70
CA SER A 156 4.65 -8.18 6.35
C SER A 156 4.42 -9.51 5.64
N GLN A 157 5.33 -10.48 5.80
CA GLN A 157 5.15 -11.83 5.24
C GLN A 157 3.87 -12.50 5.78
N LYS A 158 3.60 -12.38 7.10
CA LYS A 158 2.36 -12.89 7.71
C LYS A 158 1.11 -12.18 7.18
N VAL A 159 1.16 -10.87 6.96
CA VAL A 159 0.07 -10.10 6.35
C VAL A 159 -0.24 -10.63 4.95
N ILE A 160 0.79 -10.84 4.14
CA ILE A 160 0.66 -11.29 2.75
C ILE A 160 0.14 -12.74 2.69
N THR A 161 0.75 -13.65 3.45
CA THR A 161 0.32 -15.06 3.48
C THR A 161 -1.09 -15.23 4.06
N GLY A 162 -1.46 -14.43 5.07
CA GLY A 162 -2.82 -14.37 5.61
C GLY A 162 -3.88 -13.89 4.61
N ASN A 163 -3.47 -13.28 3.50
CA ASN A 163 -4.32 -12.88 2.37
C ASN A 163 -4.15 -13.78 1.13
N GLY A 164 -3.62 -14.99 1.31
CA GLY A 164 -3.44 -15.96 0.23
C GLY A 164 -2.21 -15.72 -0.64
N GLY A 165 -1.23 -14.95 -0.14
CA GLY A 165 0.03 -14.71 -0.83
C GLY A 165 0.90 -15.96 -0.88
N VAL A 166 1.41 -16.26 -2.07
CA VAL A 166 2.33 -17.36 -2.34
C VAL A 166 3.71 -16.79 -2.65
N PHE A 167 4.74 -17.35 -2.03
CA PHE A 167 6.13 -16.99 -2.31
C PHE A 167 6.49 -17.37 -3.76
N ILE A 168 7.13 -16.43 -4.46
CA ILE A 168 7.55 -16.63 -5.86
C ILE A 168 9.07 -16.79 -5.94
N GLU A 169 9.82 -15.80 -5.44
CA GLU A 169 11.26 -15.77 -5.56
C GLU A 169 11.92 -14.86 -4.52
N ARG A 170 13.20 -15.09 -4.30
CA ARG A 170 14.11 -14.11 -3.71
C ARG A 170 14.91 -13.47 -4.85
N PHE A 171 14.97 -12.15 -4.85
CA PHE A 171 15.69 -11.40 -5.87
C PHE A 171 16.45 -10.22 -5.24
N PHE A 172 17.27 -9.55 -6.01
CA PHE A 172 17.90 -8.29 -5.61
C PHE A 172 17.17 -7.14 -6.29
N ALA A 173 16.80 -6.12 -5.49
CA ALA A 173 16.18 -4.93 -6.01
C ALA A 173 17.14 -4.20 -6.99
N GLU A 174 16.57 -3.39 -7.89
CA GLU A 174 17.34 -2.50 -8.76
C GLU A 174 18.26 -1.59 -7.92
N ALA A 175 19.39 -1.19 -8.50
CA ALA A 175 20.41 -0.39 -7.83
C ALA A 175 19.85 0.90 -7.20
N ALA A 176 18.78 1.47 -7.77
CA ALA A 176 18.08 2.63 -7.24
C ALA A 176 17.49 2.42 -5.83
N TYR A 177 17.27 1.17 -5.42
CA TYR A 177 16.80 0.79 -4.07
C TYR A 177 17.92 0.38 -3.13
N GLY A 178 19.17 0.49 -3.55
CA GLY A 178 20.36 0.04 -2.85
C GLY A 178 20.91 -1.25 -3.48
N ALA A 179 22.20 -1.23 -3.83
CA ALA A 179 22.87 -2.40 -4.35
C ALA A 179 22.82 -3.54 -3.32
N ASP A 180 22.62 -4.75 -3.81
CA ASP A 180 22.58 -5.97 -3.00
C ASP A 180 21.48 -6.05 -1.93
N ARG A 181 20.42 -5.27 -2.07
CA ARG A 181 19.26 -5.39 -1.17
C ARG A 181 18.40 -6.59 -1.57
N PRO A 182 18.36 -7.67 -0.78
CA PRO A 182 17.53 -8.82 -1.06
C PRO A 182 16.06 -8.51 -0.76
N GLU A 183 15.17 -8.96 -1.63
CA GLU A 183 13.73 -8.85 -1.49
C GLU A 183 13.09 -10.22 -1.72
N LEU A 184 11.96 -10.45 -1.07
CA LEU A 184 11.08 -11.59 -1.31
C LEU A 184 9.87 -11.12 -2.11
N ARG A 185 9.62 -11.76 -3.26
CA ARG A 185 8.42 -11.52 -4.09
C ARG A 185 7.32 -12.50 -3.73
N TRP A 186 6.15 -11.96 -3.54
CA TRP A 186 4.92 -12.68 -3.23
C TRP A 186 3.87 -12.36 -4.29
N ARG A 187 3.02 -13.33 -4.60
CA ARG A 187 1.90 -13.14 -5.52
C ARG A 187 0.59 -13.54 -4.86
N ILE A 188 -0.44 -12.72 -5.05
CA ILE A 188 -1.81 -12.99 -4.61
C ILE A 188 -2.68 -13.06 -5.84
N SER A 189 -3.40 -14.19 -6.02
CA SER A 189 -4.38 -14.34 -7.09
C SER A 189 -5.60 -13.46 -6.83
N LEU A 190 -6.07 -12.78 -7.88
CA LEU A 190 -7.32 -12.04 -7.87
C LEU A 190 -8.46 -12.82 -8.57
N THR A 191 -8.12 -13.94 -9.25
CA THR A 191 -9.08 -14.83 -9.90
C THR A 191 -9.45 -15.95 -8.94
N GLY A 192 -10.63 -15.88 -8.35
CA GLY A 192 -11.14 -16.88 -7.40
C GLY A 192 -12.14 -16.26 -6.43
N PRO A 193 -12.92 -17.06 -5.69
CA PRO A 193 -13.83 -16.52 -4.70
C PRO A 193 -13.06 -15.73 -3.66
N GLY A 194 -13.50 -14.50 -3.40
CA GLY A 194 -12.96 -13.67 -2.31
C GLY A 194 -13.13 -14.37 -0.96
N PRO A 195 -12.42 -13.92 0.09
CA PRO A 195 -12.44 -14.55 1.42
C PRO A 195 -13.82 -14.67 2.09
N GLU A 196 -14.87 -14.08 1.53
CA GLU A 196 -16.22 -14.11 2.10
C GLU A 196 -17.08 -15.31 1.66
N SER A 197 -16.60 -16.20 0.77
CA SER A 197 -17.41 -17.32 0.27
C SER A 197 -17.28 -18.64 1.07
N GLN A 198 -16.51 -18.68 2.15
CA GLN A 198 -16.35 -19.88 2.97
C GLN A 198 -17.26 -19.96 4.22
N GLY A 199 -18.29 -19.14 4.29
CA GLY A 199 -19.15 -19.05 5.47
C GLY A 199 -20.63 -19.27 5.23
N ARG A 200 -21.07 -20.30 4.44
CA ARG A 200 -22.45 -20.82 4.47
C ARG A 200 -22.54 -22.21 3.84
N GLU A 201 -22.02 -23.21 4.53
CA GLU A 201 -22.64 -24.53 4.50
C GLU A 201 -23.36 -24.74 5.83
N THR A 202 -24.58 -24.25 5.89
CA THR A 202 -25.52 -24.71 6.90
C THR A 202 -26.00 -26.08 6.45
N GLY A 203 -25.55 -27.09 7.17
CA GLY A 203 -26.11 -28.41 7.06
C GLY A 203 -27.63 -28.35 7.22
N SER A 204 -28.33 -28.90 6.21
CA SER A 204 -29.70 -29.29 6.31
C SER A 204 -29.72 -30.81 6.39
N MET A 205 -30.04 -31.31 7.54
CA MET A 205 -30.92 -32.47 7.75
C MET A 205 -31.40 -32.49 9.19
#